data_39a47c32b92531bbbabf273f1f9c7f55
#
_entry.id   39a47c32b92531bbbabf273f1f9c7f55
#
_cell.length_a   1.000
_cell.length_b   1.000
_cell.length_c   1.000
_cell.angle_alpha   90.00
_cell.angle_beta   90.00
_cell.angle_gamma   90.00
#
_symmetry.space_group_name_H-M   'P 1'
#
loop_
_entity.id
_entity.type
_entity.pdbx_description
1 polymer ?
#
loop_
_entity_poly.entity_id
_entity_poly.type
_entity_poly.pdbx_seq_one_letter_code
_entity_poly.pdbx_strand_id
1 'polypeptide(L)'
;NEGYDLQSWNKITGSGFDVKFGAIIRPFEYSPFRIGLAVHTPTFYSLDYKTSAQIASDVINEETGEMSGDVVKTWDHVPGKADMIRSFNFQTPWTYNVSLGYTVGKSLALGAEYEYQDYSSMKFKDPDGYSSSFEFENSTTPMLKGVNTVRLGLEYKVIPEFALRAGYNYTTAAFHQDAFKDLPYNSIQTDTDFANSKSMSNYTLGIG
;
A
#
# COMPACT_ATOMS: atom_id res chain seq x y z
N ASN A 1 8.44 40.66 3.76
CA ASN A 1 8.50 39.30 4.29
C ASN A 1 9.38 38.46 3.35
N GLU A 2 10.50 38.03 3.86
CA GLU A 2 11.32 37.02 3.16
C GLU A 2 10.63 35.68 3.31
N GLY A 3 10.57 34.93 2.22
CA GLY A 3 9.92 33.63 2.18
C GLY A 3 10.44 32.75 1.05
N TYR A 4 10.14 31.47 1.16
CA TYR A 4 10.34 30.55 0.06
C TYR A 4 9.08 29.69 -0.11
N ASP A 5 8.80 29.29 -1.34
CA ASP A 5 7.76 28.35 -1.71
C ASP A 5 8.41 27.13 -2.39
N LEU A 6 8.23 25.96 -1.79
CA LEU A 6 8.71 24.69 -2.32
C LEU A 6 7.52 23.89 -2.85
N GLN A 7 7.53 23.61 -4.14
CA GLN A 7 6.55 22.78 -4.80
C GLN A 7 7.22 21.50 -5.32
N SER A 8 6.61 20.35 -5.08
CA SER A 8 7.08 19.08 -5.61
C SER A 8 5.93 18.30 -6.25
N TRP A 9 6.25 17.65 -7.36
CA TRP A 9 5.30 16.80 -8.10
C TRP A 9 5.90 15.41 -8.24
N ASN A 10 5.09 14.41 -7.88
CA ASN A 10 5.45 13.01 -8.00
C ASN A 10 4.37 12.29 -8.80
N LYS A 11 4.79 11.46 -9.75
CA LYS A 11 3.89 10.66 -10.57
C LYS A 11 4.46 9.27 -10.75
N ILE A 12 3.64 8.25 -10.45
CA ILE A 12 3.96 6.85 -10.74
C ILE A 12 3.01 6.37 -11.83
N THR A 13 3.55 5.79 -12.88
CA THR A 13 2.79 5.17 -13.98
C THR A 13 3.38 3.82 -14.31
N GLY A 14 2.56 2.91 -14.80
CA GLY A 14 3.04 1.59 -15.21
C GLY A 14 1.93 0.57 -15.30
N SER A 15 2.30 -0.69 -15.36
CA SER A 15 1.41 -1.83 -15.43
C SER A 15 1.87 -2.93 -14.50
N GLY A 16 0.96 -3.83 -14.13
CA GLY A 16 1.26 -4.98 -13.30
C GLY A 16 0.49 -6.21 -13.78
N PHE A 17 1.04 -7.38 -13.47
CA PHE A 17 0.46 -8.68 -13.77
C PHE A 17 0.53 -9.58 -12.54
N ASP A 18 -0.57 -10.26 -12.25
CA ASP A 18 -0.65 -11.32 -11.25
C ASP A 18 -1.54 -12.46 -11.74
N VAL A 19 -1.49 -13.59 -11.05
CA VAL A 19 -2.37 -14.75 -11.27
C VAL A 19 -3.00 -15.14 -9.94
N LYS A 20 -4.29 -15.44 -9.97
CA LYS A 20 -5.08 -15.86 -8.82
C LYS A 20 -5.67 -17.21 -9.03
N PHE A 21 -5.47 -18.11 -8.08
CA PHE A 21 -6.07 -19.43 -8.06
C PHE A 21 -7.00 -19.53 -6.85
N GLY A 22 -8.16 -20.10 -7.05
CA GLY A 22 -9.10 -20.33 -5.98
C GLY A 22 -9.94 -21.58 -6.19
N ALA A 23 -10.33 -22.19 -5.07
CA ALA A 23 -11.23 -23.34 -5.04
C ALA A 23 -12.24 -23.20 -3.91
N ILE A 24 -13.47 -23.64 -4.15
CA ILE A 24 -14.52 -23.74 -3.13
C ILE A 24 -14.88 -25.21 -2.99
N ILE A 25 -14.77 -25.72 -1.78
CA ILE A 25 -15.02 -27.11 -1.43
C ILE A 25 -16.28 -27.17 -0.56
N ARG A 26 -17.15 -28.11 -0.87
CA ARG A 26 -18.29 -28.53 -0.03
C ARG A 26 -17.98 -29.89 0.54
N PRO A 27 -17.43 -29.99 1.77
CA PRO A 27 -16.95 -31.27 2.29
C PRO A 27 -18.08 -32.24 2.65
N PHE A 28 -19.31 -31.72 2.81
CA PHE A 28 -20.46 -32.52 3.20
C PHE A 28 -21.63 -32.27 2.23
N GLU A 29 -22.16 -33.34 1.63
CA GLU A 29 -23.16 -33.28 0.58
C GLU A 29 -24.45 -32.53 0.98
N TYR A 30 -24.91 -32.77 2.21
CA TYR A 30 -26.17 -32.16 2.72
C TYR A 30 -25.95 -30.95 3.63
N SER A 31 -24.72 -30.48 3.79
CA SER A 31 -24.40 -29.33 4.60
C SER A 31 -24.21 -28.06 3.76
N PRO A 32 -24.71 -26.91 4.21
CA PRO A 32 -24.43 -25.64 3.58
C PRO A 32 -23.00 -25.12 3.83
N PHE A 33 -22.18 -25.90 4.55
CA PHE A 33 -20.80 -25.53 4.85
C PHE A 33 -19.92 -25.52 3.62
N ARG A 34 -19.09 -24.46 3.51
CA ARG A 34 -18.16 -24.26 2.39
C ARG A 34 -16.82 -23.83 2.92
N ILE A 35 -15.77 -24.34 2.32
CA ILE A 35 -14.39 -23.92 2.55
C ILE A 35 -13.89 -23.33 1.25
N GLY A 36 -13.40 -22.10 1.31
CA GLY A 36 -12.71 -21.45 0.20
C GLY A 36 -11.21 -21.41 0.46
N LEU A 37 -10.44 -21.70 -0.57
CA LEU A 37 -8.98 -21.56 -0.56
C LEU A 37 -8.59 -20.71 -1.73
N ALA A 38 -7.74 -19.69 -1.52
CA ALA A 38 -7.21 -18.89 -2.61
C ALA A 38 -5.73 -18.58 -2.38
N VAL A 39 -5.00 -18.53 -3.50
CA VAL A 39 -3.59 -18.14 -3.53
C VAL A 39 -3.43 -17.13 -4.66
N HIS A 40 -2.88 -15.97 -4.34
CA HIS A 40 -2.51 -14.97 -5.32
C HIS A 40 -0.98 -14.91 -5.43
N THR A 41 -0.49 -14.95 -6.65
CA THR A 41 0.94 -14.72 -6.90
C THR A 41 1.30 -13.28 -6.55
N PRO A 42 2.58 -12.95 -6.39
CA PRO A 42 3.02 -11.57 -6.42
C PRO A 42 2.48 -10.85 -7.66
N THR A 43 2.12 -9.59 -7.50
CA THR A 43 1.93 -8.71 -8.65
C THR A 43 3.30 -8.19 -9.08
N PHE A 44 3.66 -8.46 -10.32
CA PHE A 44 4.89 -7.99 -10.92
C PHE A 44 4.59 -6.69 -11.66
N TYR A 45 5.04 -5.58 -11.08
CA TYR A 45 4.86 -4.25 -11.64
C TYR A 45 6.10 -3.82 -12.43
N SER A 46 5.85 -3.15 -13.56
CA SER A 46 6.84 -2.34 -14.27
C SER A 46 6.40 -0.89 -14.18
N LEU A 47 7.18 -0.07 -13.50
CA LEU A 47 6.80 1.27 -13.06
C LEU A 47 7.80 2.32 -13.50
N ASP A 48 7.29 3.49 -13.88
CA ASP A 48 8.05 4.71 -14.08
C ASP A 48 7.67 5.72 -12.99
N TYR A 49 8.63 6.11 -12.19
CA TYR A 49 8.52 7.17 -11.20
C TYR A 49 9.09 8.46 -11.79
N LYS A 50 8.25 9.48 -11.88
CA LYS A 50 8.63 10.81 -12.32
C LYS A 50 8.55 11.75 -11.14
N THR A 51 9.59 12.54 -10.95
CA THR A 51 9.62 13.58 -9.93
C THR A 51 10.11 14.88 -10.51
N SER A 52 9.53 15.97 -10.05
CA SER A 52 10.00 17.33 -10.32
C SER A 52 9.76 18.19 -9.09
N ALA A 53 10.61 19.17 -8.88
CA ALA A 53 10.47 20.13 -7.80
C ALA A 53 10.85 21.54 -8.28
N GLN A 54 10.24 22.53 -7.65
CA GLN A 54 10.52 23.93 -7.86
C GLN A 54 10.64 24.59 -6.50
N ILE A 55 11.66 25.41 -6.34
CA ILE A 55 11.75 26.33 -5.22
C ILE A 55 11.70 27.76 -5.76
N ALA A 56 10.82 28.56 -5.21
CA ALA A 56 10.77 30.00 -5.45
C ALA A 56 11.15 30.71 -4.14
N SER A 57 12.06 31.67 -4.21
CA SER A 57 12.48 32.47 -3.06
C SER A 57 12.28 33.94 -3.34
N ASP A 58 11.75 34.65 -2.34
CA ASP A 58 11.69 36.10 -2.33
C ASP A 58 12.66 36.61 -1.26
N VAL A 59 13.75 37.24 -1.67
CA VAL A 59 14.78 37.78 -0.79
C VAL A 59 14.83 39.29 -0.96
N ILE A 60 14.82 40.01 0.13
CA ILE A 60 15.00 41.47 0.13
C ILE A 60 16.50 41.77 0.15
N ASN A 61 16.97 42.50 -0.83
CA ASN A 61 18.33 43.03 -0.79
C ASN A 61 18.41 44.11 0.28
N GLU A 62 19.15 43.84 1.36
CA GLU A 62 19.28 44.77 2.51
C GLU A 62 19.88 46.13 2.14
N GLU A 63 20.70 46.23 1.07
CA GLU A 63 21.33 47.47 0.64
C GLU A 63 20.41 48.33 -0.22
N THR A 64 19.58 47.70 -1.07
CA THR A 64 18.73 48.43 -2.02
C THR A 64 17.26 48.45 -1.63
N GLY A 65 16.84 47.61 -0.70
CA GLY A 65 15.44 47.42 -0.32
C GLY A 65 14.57 46.78 -1.41
N GLU A 66 15.17 46.33 -2.51
CA GLU A 66 14.45 45.73 -3.62
C GLU A 66 14.23 44.23 -3.34
N MET A 67 13.04 43.74 -3.68
CA MET A 67 12.75 42.31 -3.69
C MET A 67 13.37 41.64 -4.92
N SER A 68 14.21 40.66 -4.68
CA SER A 68 14.75 39.78 -5.70
C SER A 68 14.15 38.41 -5.53
N GLY A 69 13.38 37.95 -6.53
CA GLY A 69 12.83 36.59 -6.57
C GLY A 69 13.65 35.72 -7.52
N ASP A 70 14.00 34.53 -7.07
CA ASP A 70 14.62 33.51 -7.92
C ASP A 70 13.79 32.23 -7.91
N VAL A 71 13.67 31.59 -9.08
CA VAL A 71 12.92 30.33 -9.23
C VAL A 71 13.87 29.29 -9.80
N VAL A 72 14.21 28.30 -8.97
CA VAL A 72 15.06 27.18 -9.34
C VAL A 72 14.21 25.92 -9.52
N LYS A 73 14.35 25.24 -10.63
CA LYS A 73 13.62 24.02 -10.96
C LYS A 73 14.57 22.86 -11.15
N THR A 74 14.15 21.64 -10.79
CA THR A 74 14.99 20.44 -10.92
C THR A 74 15.43 20.19 -12.36
N TRP A 75 14.58 20.47 -13.33
CA TRP A 75 14.91 20.29 -14.76
C TRP A 75 15.89 21.32 -15.34
N ASP A 76 16.16 22.42 -14.64
CA ASP A 76 17.17 23.40 -15.07
C ASP A 76 18.59 22.85 -14.89
N HIS A 77 18.76 21.87 -14.01
CA HIS A 77 20.03 21.21 -13.68
C HIS A 77 20.20 19.82 -14.29
N VAL A 78 19.18 19.28 -14.95
CA VAL A 78 19.22 17.98 -15.62
C VAL A 78 19.45 18.15 -17.12
N PRO A 79 20.43 17.46 -17.71
CA PRO A 79 20.63 17.50 -19.16
C PRO A 79 19.34 17.10 -19.90
N GLY A 80 18.92 17.94 -20.86
CA GLY A 80 17.71 17.73 -21.65
C GLY A 80 16.42 18.31 -21.04
N LYS A 81 16.49 19.01 -19.92
CA LYS A 81 15.32 19.69 -19.28
C LYS A 81 14.09 18.79 -19.15
N ALA A 82 14.32 17.54 -18.74
CA ALA A 82 13.26 16.57 -18.52
C ALA A 82 13.01 16.37 -17.02
N ASP A 83 11.80 15.94 -16.68
CA ASP A 83 11.52 15.41 -15.34
C ASP A 83 12.53 14.31 -15.01
N MET A 84 12.89 14.20 -13.72
CA MET A 84 13.68 13.07 -13.27
C MET A 84 12.80 11.82 -13.35
N ILE A 85 13.20 10.86 -14.19
CA ILE A 85 12.47 9.61 -14.41
C ILE A 85 13.34 8.45 -13.96
N ARG A 86 12.77 7.58 -13.12
CA ARG A 86 13.37 6.31 -12.75
C ARG A 86 12.40 5.18 -13.05
N SER A 87 12.79 4.30 -13.95
CA SER A 87 12.05 3.07 -14.23
C SER A 87 12.52 1.96 -13.31
N PHE A 88 11.59 1.17 -12.79
CA PHE A 88 11.89 0.03 -11.90
C PHE A 88 10.78 -1.02 -11.96
N ASN A 89 11.12 -2.22 -11.55
CA ASN A 89 10.19 -3.31 -11.32
C ASN A 89 9.95 -3.46 -9.82
N PHE A 90 8.70 -3.66 -9.44
CA PHE A 90 8.29 -3.88 -8.07
C PHE A 90 7.49 -5.17 -7.94
N GLN A 91 7.83 -6.00 -6.98
CA GLN A 91 7.18 -7.26 -6.70
C GLN A 91 6.50 -7.20 -5.34
N THR A 92 5.17 -7.45 -5.31
CA THR A 92 4.39 -7.56 -4.07
C THR A 92 4.55 -8.95 -3.44
N PRO A 93 4.12 -9.17 -2.19
CA PRO A 93 4.13 -10.49 -1.58
C PRO A 93 3.10 -11.44 -2.20
N TRP A 94 3.25 -12.74 -1.93
CA TRP A 94 2.20 -13.73 -2.09
C TRP A 94 1.06 -13.45 -1.12
N THR A 95 -0.17 -13.75 -1.54
CA THR A 95 -1.35 -13.72 -0.68
C THR A 95 -1.95 -15.11 -0.55
N TYR A 96 -2.17 -15.54 0.68
CA TYR A 96 -2.82 -16.81 1.01
C TYR A 96 -4.12 -16.51 1.73
N ASN A 97 -5.20 -17.13 1.29
CA ASN A 97 -6.52 -16.88 1.81
C ASN A 97 -7.25 -18.20 2.07
N VAL A 98 -7.85 -18.30 3.26
CA VAL A 98 -8.74 -19.39 3.66
C VAL A 98 -10.04 -18.80 4.14
N SER A 99 -11.17 -19.27 3.62
CA SER A 99 -12.49 -18.78 4.01
C SER A 99 -13.43 -19.91 4.37
N LEU A 100 -14.34 -19.62 5.28
CA LEU A 100 -15.40 -20.51 5.73
C LEU A 100 -16.75 -19.81 5.53
N GLY A 101 -17.70 -20.52 4.96
CA GLY A 101 -19.05 -20.04 4.78
C GLY A 101 -20.06 -21.04 5.31
N TYR A 102 -21.07 -20.55 6.00
CA TYR A 102 -22.17 -21.37 6.51
C TYR A 102 -23.50 -20.63 6.41
N THR A 103 -24.54 -21.33 5.96
CA THR A 103 -25.90 -20.80 5.91
C THR A 103 -26.81 -21.58 6.84
N VAL A 104 -27.54 -20.87 7.70
CA VAL A 104 -28.55 -21.47 8.59
C VAL A 104 -29.92 -21.21 8.00
N GLY A 105 -30.55 -22.28 7.53
CA GLY A 105 -31.84 -22.18 6.83
C GLY A 105 -31.75 -21.26 5.60
N LYS A 106 -32.75 -20.36 5.46
CA LYS A 106 -32.82 -19.37 4.37
C LYS A 106 -32.53 -17.94 4.82
N SER A 107 -32.32 -17.74 6.13
CA SER A 107 -32.32 -16.41 6.71
C SER A 107 -30.96 -15.94 7.22
N LEU A 108 -30.04 -16.84 7.60
CA LEU A 108 -28.77 -16.44 8.20
C LEU A 108 -27.60 -16.96 7.35
N ALA A 109 -26.70 -16.08 6.95
CA ALA A 109 -25.42 -16.42 6.34
C ALA A 109 -24.28 -15.91 7.22
N LEU A 110 -23.30 -16.78 7.45
CA LEU A 110 -22.09 -16.52 8.21
C LEU A 110 -20.87 -16.71 7.32
N GLY A 111 -19.91 -15.83 7.43
CA GLY A 111 -18.62 -15.91 6.73
C GLY A 111 -17.47 -15.59 7.67
N ALA A 112 -16.39 -16.32 7.53
CA ALA A 112 -15.12 -16.03 8.17
C ALA A 112 -14.01 -16.19 7.13
N GLU A 113 -13.03 -15.31 7.15
CA GLU A 113 -11.90 -15.31 6.22
C GLU A 113 -10.63 -14.97 6.99
N TYR A 114 -9.57 -15.68 6.65
CA TYR A 114 -8.22 -15.40 7.10
C TYR A 114 -7.32 -15.21 5.88
N GLU A 115 -6.57 -14.10 5.86
CA GLU A 115 -5.62 -13.76 4.81
C GLU A 115 -4.25 -13.51 5.42
N TYR A 116 -3.22 -14.02 4.76
CA TYR A 116 -1.83 -13.80 5.14
C TYR A 116 -1.02 -13.27 3.95
N GLN A 117 -0.23 -12.21 4.22
CA GLN A 117 0.70 -11.61 3.27
C GLN A 117 2.01 -11.29 3.99
N ASP A 118 3.13 -11.76 3.45
CA ASP A 118 4.45 -11.44 4.02
C ASP A 118 5.08 -10.25 3.30
N TYR A 119 4.89 -9.06 3.85
CA TYR A 119 5.40 -7.82 3.27
C TYR A 119 6.93 -7.72 3.29
N SER A 120 7.62 -8.50 4.15
CA SER A 120 9.08 -8.57 4.12
C SER A 120 9.64 -9.20 2.84
N SER A 121 8.79 -9.91 2.08
CA SER A 121 9.16 -10.53 0.81
C SER A 121 9.05 -9.61 -0.41
N MET A 122 8.62 -8.36 -0.24
CA MET A 122 8.60 -7.37 -1.33
C MET A 122 9.99 -7.11 -1.88
N LYS A 123 10.07 -6.82 -3.18
CA LYS A 123 11.36 -6.56 -3.86
C LYS A 123 11.24 -5.47 -4.89
N PHE A 124 12.27 -4.61 -4.89
CA PHE A 124 12.53 -3.67 -5.97
C PHE A 124 13.64 -4.22 -6.85
N LYS A 125 13.53 -4.01 -8.15
CA LYS A 125 14.50 -4.44 -9.15
C LYS A 125 14.65 -3.38 -10.24
N ASP A 126 15.82 -3.33 -10.83
CA ASP A 126 16.05 -2.59 -12.06
C ASP A 126 15.24 -3.19 -13.22
N PRO A 127 14.99 -2.45 -14.31
CA PRO A 127 14.26 -2.96 -15.47
C PRO A 127 14.87 -4.21 -16.10
N ASP A 128 16.18 -4.43 -15.96
CA ASP A 128 16.90 -5.62 -16.40
C ASP A 128 16.73 -6.83 -15.45
N GLY A 129 16.04 -6.64 -14.31
CA GLY A 129 15.74 -7.69 -13.33
C GLY A 129 16.76 -7.83 -12.20
N TYR A 130 17.87 -7.09 -12.23
CA TYR A 130 18.84 -7.06 -11.13
C TYR A 130 18.32 -6.17 -9.97
N SER A 131 18.99 -6.23 -8.84
CA SER A 131 18.61 -5.44 -7.65
C SER A 131 19.71 -4.47 -7.20
N SER A 132 20.73 -4.28 -8.02
CA SER A 132 21.93 -3.52 -7.65
C SER A 132 21.64 -2.05 -7.35
N SER A 133 20.70 -1.44 -8.05
CA SER A 133 20.30 -0.05 -7.80
C SER A 133 19.30 0.11 -6.65
N PHE A 134 18.84 -0.99 -6.04
CA PHE A 134 17.82 -1.03 -4.99
C PHE A 134 18.29 -1.77 -3.73
N GLU A 135 19.59 -1.83 -3.48
CA GLU A 135 20.14 -2.49 -2.29
C GLU A 135 19.60 -1.87 -1.00
N PHE A 136 19.50 -0.55 -0.96
CA PHE A 136 18.99 0.17 0.20
C PHE A 136 17.51 -0.14 0.43
N GLU A 137 16.64 0.03 -0.58
CA GLU A 137 15.21 -0.24 -0.48
C GLU A 137 14.95 -1.69 -0.09
N ASN A 138 15.66 -2.65 -0.68
CA ASN A 138 15.53 -4.06 -0.36
C ASN A 138 16.11 -4.41 1.03
N SER A 139 17.07 -3.65 1.55
CA SER A 139 17.61 -3.84 2.90
C SER A 139 16.62 -3.39 3.99
N THR A 140 15.67 -2.52 3.66
CA THR A 140 14.65 -2.04 4.59
C THR A 140 13.40 -2.92 4.65
N THR A 141 13.19 -3.81 3.67
CA THR A 141 12.03 -4.73 3.67
C THR A 141 11.95 -5.66 4.88
N PRO A 142 13.05 -6.10 5.54
CA PRO A 142 12.97 -6.85 6.79
C PRO A 142 12.36 -6.09 7.98
N MET A 143 12.21 -4.77 7.91
CA MET A 143 11.46 -3.99 8.90
C MET A 143 9.95 -4.20 8.78
N LEU A 144 9.50 -4.71 7.64
CA LEU A 144 8.14 -5.18 7.41
C LEU A 144 8.00 -6.63 7.90
N LYS A 145 6.79 -7.03 8.19
CA LYS A 145 6.48 -8.38 8.65
C LYS A 145 5.26 -8.96 7.95
N GLY A 146 4.99 -10.22 8.25
CA GLY A 146 3.76 -10.88 7.85
C GLY A 146 2.53 -10.18 8.42
N VAL A 147 1.59 -9.83 7.55
CA VAL A 147 0.31 -9.23 7.91
C VAL A 147 -0.76 -10.30 7.88
N ASN A 148 -1.49 -10.38 9.00
CA ASN A 148 -2.63 -11.26 9.17
C ASN A 148 -3.89 -10.42 9.13
N THR A 149 -4.84 -10.81 8.31
CA THR A 149 -6.16 -10.17 8.23
C THR A 149 -7.23 -11.22 8.53
N VAL A 150 -8.10 -10.92 9.49
CA VAL A 150 -9.28 -11.72 9.81
C VAL A 150 -10.51 -10.91 9.44
N ARG A 151 -11.40 -11.50 8.67
CA ARG A 151 -12.69 -10.89 8.30
C ARG A 151 -13.83 -11.79 8.76
N LEU A 152 -14.80 -11.23 9.44
CA LEU A 152 -16.03 -11.92 9.85
C LEU A 152 -17.21 -11.17 9.25
N GLY A 153 -18.16 -11.92 8.73
CA GLY A 153 -19.36 -11.37 8.11
C GLY A 153 -20.62 -12.13 8.52
N LEU A 154 -21.68 -11.39 8.69
CA LEU A 154 -23.00 -11.91 8.99
C LEU A 154 -24.04 -11.19 8.14
N GLU A 155 -24.94 -11.94 7.53
CA GLU A 155 -26.17 -11.43 6.94
C GLU A 155 -27.35 -12.15 7.54
N TYR A 156 -28.33 -11.39 8.07
CA TYR A 156 -29.58 -11.91 8.57
C TYR A 156 -30.76 -11.31 7.79
N LYS A 157 -31.47 -12.15 7.06
CA LYS A 157 -32.72 -11.79 6.39
C LYS A 157 -33.86 -11.85 7.39
N VAL A 158 -34.34 -10.68 7.80
CA VAL A 158 -35.48 -10.53 8.69
C VAL A 158 -36.77 -10.95 7.98
N ILE A 159 -36.92 -10.50 6.74
CA ILE A 159 -37.91 -10.89 5.76
C ILE A 159 -37.25 -11.02 4.39
N PRO A 160 -37.87 -11.63 3.37
CA PRO A 160 -37.26 -11.81 2.05
C PRO A 160 -36.70 -10.53 1.44
N GLU A 161 -37.36 -9.40 1.70
CA GLU A 161 -37.07 -8.08 1.11
C GLU A 161 -36.16 -7.23 2.01
N PHE A 162 -35.83 -7.68 3.23
CA PHE A 162 -35.04 -6.88 4.18
C PHE A 162 -33.98 -7.73 4.91
N ALA A 163 -32.73 -7.33 4.76
CA ALA A 163 -31.58 -7.97 5.40
C ALA A 163 -30.76 -6.98 6.25
N LEU A 164 -30.30 -7.46 7.39
CA LEU A 164 -29.31 -6.80 8.23
C LEU A 164 -27.94 -7.44 7.99
N ARG A 165 -26.90 -6.63 7.90
CA ARG A 165 -25.51 -7.08 7.70
C ARG A 165 -24.62 -6.49 8.76
N ALA A 166 -23.70 -7.31 9.27
CA ALA A 166 -22.63 -6.86 10.14
C ALA A 166 -21.31 -7.48 9.70
N GLY A 167 -20.23 -6.73 9.82
CA GLY A 167 -18.91 -7.19 9.49
C GLY A 167 -17.87 -6.67 10.46
N TYR A 168 -16.83 -7.46 10.63
CA TYR A 168 -15.64 -7.12 11.39
C TYR A 168 -14.40 -7.49 10.60
N ASN A 169 -13.45 -6.56 10.54
CA ASN A 169 -12.15 -6.77 9.94
C ASN A 169 -11.06 -6.38 10.92
N TYR A 170 -10.10 -7.28 11.12
CA TYR A 170 -8.91 -7.03 11.92
C TYR A 170 -7.68 -7.29 11.08
N THR A 171 -6.77 -6.30 11.03
CA THR A 171 -5.51 -6.38 10.29
C THR A 171 -4.36 -6.05 11.23
N THR A 172 -3.36 -6.92 11.30
CA THR A 172 -2.15 -6.67 12.10
C THR A 172 -1.27 -5.58 11.48
N ALA A 173 -0.43 -4.95 12.30
CA ALA A 173 0.54 -3.98 11.83
C ALA A 173 1.50 -4.60 10.81
N ALA A 174 1.87 -3.83 9.78
CA ALA A 174 2.79 -4.26 8.72
C ALA A 174 4.27 -4.09 9.10
N PHE A 175 4.58 -3.25 10.08
CA PHE A 175 5.95 -2.99 10.53
C PHE A 175 6.23 -3.64 11.87
N HIS A 176 7.49 -4.00 12.12
CA HIS A 176 7.98 -4.33 13.44
C HIS A 176 7.94 -3.11 14.35
N GLN A 177 7.84 -3.33 15.67
CA GLN A 177 7.78 -2.22 16.65
C GLN A 177 9.09 -1.42 16.74
N ASP A 178 10.18 -2.04 16.36
CA ASP A 178 11.54 -1.48 16.30
C ASP A 178 11.91 -0.99 14.89
N ALA A 179 10.96 -0.97 13.96
CA ALA A 179 11.18 -0.45 12.62
C ALA A 179 11.50 1.06 12.69
N PHE A 180 12.55 1.44 11.99
CA PHE A 180 12.99 2.83 11.88
C PHE A 180 13.28 3.18 10.42
N LYS A 181 13.33 4.47 10.13
CA LYS A 181 13.78 4.97 8.84
C LYS A 181 15.25 5.30 8.93
N ASP A 182 16.06 4.63 8.11
CA ASP A 182 17.46 4.99 7.92
C ASP A 182 17.55 6.04 6.82
N LEU A 183 17.70 7.30 7.23
CA LEU A 183 17.72 8.44 6.33
C LEU A 183 19.09 9.08 6.30
N PRO A 184 19.53 9.60 5.13
CA PRO A 184 20.72 10.42 5.08
C PRO A 184 20.65 11.57 6.09
N TYR A 185 21.77 11.89 6.73
CA TYR A 185 21.86 12.91 7.80
C TYR A 185 21.25 14.27 7.44
N ASN A 186 21.28 14.62 6.15
CA ASN A 186 20.76 15.87 5.61
C ASN A 186 19.36 15.76 4.99
N SER A 187 18.65 14.63 5.19
CA SER A 187 17.29 14.48 4.69
C SER A 187 16.29 15.28 5.51
N ILE A 188 15.43 15.99 4.82
CA ILE A 188 14.21 16.57 5.41
C ILE A 188 13.08 15.60 5.12
N GLN A 189 12.46 15.10 6.19
CA GLN A 189 11.37 14.14 6.04
C GLN A 189 10.13 14.61 6.80
N THR A 190 8.98 14.54 6.11
CA THR A 190 7.67 14.88 6.66
C THR A 190 6.78 13.65 6.88
N ASP A 191 7.27 12.47 6.50
CA ASP A 191 6.51 11.23 6.60
C ASP A 191 6.36 10.73 8.03
N THR A 192 5.31 9.96 8.26
CA THR A 192 5.02 9.32 9.54
C THR A 192 6.09 8.30 9.90
N ASP A 193 6.42 8.21 11.19
CA ASP A 193 7.30 7.18 11.74
C ASP A 193 6.64 5.79 11.64
N PHE A 194 7.38 4.80 11.16
CA PHE A 194 6.93 3.42 11.01
C PHE A 194 6.74 2.70 12.35
N ALA A 195 7.48 3.09 13.39
CA ALA A 195 7.36 2.53 14.75
C ALA A 195 5.94 2.71 15.33
N ASN A 196 5.18 3.68 14.83
CA ASN A 196 3.81 3.92 15.23
C ASN A 196 2.77 3.06 14.49
N SER A 197 3.20 2.14 13.63
CA SER A 197 2.30 1.21 12.94
C SER A 197 1.60 0.30 13.96
N LYS A 198 0.27 0.28 13.92
CA LYS A 198 -0.58 -0.53 14.82
C LYS A 198 -1.55 -1.39 14.02
N SER A 199 -2.07 -2.39 14.70
CA SER A 199 -3.20 -3.17 14.17
C SER A 199 -4.46 -2.29 14.05
N MET A 200 -5.28 -2.60 13.07
CA MET A 200 -6.51 -1.87 12.75
C MET A 200 -7.72 -2.78 12.87
N SER A 201 -8.78 -2.28 13.50
CA SER A 201 -10.09 -2.93 13.59
C SER A 201 -11.13 -2.06 12.90
N ASN A 202 -11.91 -2.65 12.01
CA ASN A 202 -13.02 -1.99 11.32
C ASN A 202 -14.31 -2.75 11.59
N TYR A 203 -15.36 -2.01 11.88
CA TYR A 203 -16.71 -2.51 12.08
C TYR A 203 -17.60 -1.95 10.98
N THR A 204 -18.42 -2.79 10.38
CA THR A 204 -19.36 -2.39 9.32
C THR A 204 -20.75 -2.85 9.67
N LEU A 205 -21.72 -2.00 9.40
CA LEU A 205 -23.16 -2.30 9.51
C LEU A 205 -23.83 -1.91 8.21
N GLY A 206 -24.80 -2.70 7.79
CA GLY A 206 -25.55 -2.48 6.55
C GLY A 206 -26.98 -2.97 6.64
N ILE A 207 -27.81 -2.34 5.85
CA ILE A 207 -29.20 -2.76 5.59
C ILE A 207 -29.39 -2.91 4.09
N GLY A 208 -30.22 -3.84 3.66
CA GLY A 208 -30.49 -4.08 2.25
C GLY A 208 -31.76 -4.88 2.04
#